data_c3246e13c94c1b0d3db222e08a2a5d4d
#
_entry.id   c3246e13c94c1b0d3db222e08a2a5d4d
#
_cell.length_a   1.000
_cell.length_b   1.000
_cell.length_c   1.000
_cell.angle_alpha   90.00
_cell.angle_beta   90.00
_cell.angle_gamma   90.00
#
_symmetry.space_group_name_H-M   'P 1'
#
loop_
_entity.id
_entity.type
_entity.pdbx_description
1 polymer ?
#
loop_
_entity_poly.entity_id
_entity_poly.type
_entity_poly.pdbx_seq_one_letter_code
_entity_poly.pdbx_strand_id
1 'polypeptide(L)'
;GEAEEGLRHLQSLHTERKMPAKQRTVSRNPDIVRGIGKYSRSEMYHKRGLWAIKAKNGGVFPRHDAKTKVEAPVEKPAKFYPAEDVKKPLANRRKPKPTKLRSSITPGTVLIILAGRFKGKRVVFLKQLSSGLLLVTGPFKINGVPLRRVNQAYVIGTSTKVDISGVNIEKFDDKYFGKVAEKKNKKGEGEFFEADKEEKKGIPQEKKEDQKTIDAALIKSIEAVAELKTYLGARFSLKQGMKPHELVF
;
A
#
# COMPACT_ATOMS: atom_id res chain seq x y z
N GLY A 1 -36.29 1.24 37.30
CA GLY A 1 -36.73 1.97 36.07
C GLY A 1 -35.57 2.60 35.32
N GLU A 2 -34.53 3.10 36.00
CA GLU A 2 -33.44 3.88 35.36
C GLU A 2 -32.32 3.01 34.75
N ALA A 3 -32.17 1.76 35.19
CA ALA A 3 -31.15 0.85 34.68
C ALA A 3 -31.53 0.18 33.34
N GLU A 4 -32.80 0.06 33.01
CA GLU A 4 -33.26 -0.51 31.75
C GLU A 4 -33.32 0.49 30.59
N GLU A 5 -33.45 1.79 30.86
CA GLU A 5 -33.36 2.83 29.83
C GLU A 5 -31.93 3.06 29.35
N GLY A 6 -30.94 2.92 30.21
CA GLY A 6 -29.53 3.01 29.85
C GLY A 6 -29.06 1.89 28.91
N LEU A 7 -29.58 0.69 29.03
CA LEU A 7 -29.23 -0.43 28.16
C LEU A 7 -29.85 -0.31 26.75
N ARG A 8 -31.03 0.29 26.64
CA ARG A 8 -31.67 0.51 25.32
C ARG A 8 -30.97 1.60 24.51
N HIS A 9 -30.35 2.57 25.16
CA HIS A 9 -29.63 3.66 24.49
C HIS A 9 -28.25 3.19 23.95
N LEU A 10 -27.62 2.21 24.60
CA LEU A 10 -26.34 1.62 24.13
C LEU A 10 -26.50 0.62 22.98
N GLN A 11 -27.68 0.02 22.81
CA GLN A 11 -27.95 -0.88 21.67
C GLN A 11 -28.32 -0.17 20.38
N SER A 12 -28.63 1.14 20.43
CA SER A 12 -29.00 1.96 19.26
C SER A 12 -27.81 2.50 18.46
N LEU A 13 -26.59 2.40 18.96
CA LEU A 13 -25.39 3.00 18.32
C LEU A 13 -24.61 2.07 17.41
N HIS A 14 -25.06 0.81 17.23
CA HIS A 14 -24.39 -0.18 16.35
C HIS A 14 -25.20 -0.53 15.11
N THR A 15 -25.97 0.41 14.57
CA THR A 15 -26.43 0.30 13.19
C THR A 15 -25.26 0.63 12.28
N GLU A 16 -24.46 -0.37 11.95
CA GLU A 16 -23.56 -0.33 10.81
C GLU A 16 -24.36 0.17 9.60
N ARG A 17 -24.12 1.41 9.16
CA ARG A 17 -24.58 1.90 7.87
C ARG A 17 -23.94 1.00 6.81
N LYS A 18 -24.59 -0.13 6.49
CA LYS A 18 -24.31 -0.86 5.27
C LYS A 18 -24.46 0.11 4.13
N MET A 19 -23.36 0.57 3.60
CA MET A 19 -23.33 1.31 2.33
C MET A 19 -24.16 0.49 1.34
N PRO A 20 -25.17 1.06 0.67
CA PRO A 20 -25.93 0.34 -0.33
C PRO A 20 -24.94 -0.19 -1.35
N ALA A 21 -24.97 -1.51 -1.57
CA ALA A 21 -24.14 -2.15 -2.56
C ALA A 21 -24.37 -1.43 -3.89
N LYS A 22 -23.31 -0.86 -4.45
CA LYS A 22 -23.35 -0.16 -5.73
C LYS A 22 -23.99 -1.08 -6.75
N GLN A 23 -25.25 -0.84 -7.11
CA GLN A 23 -25.96 -1.64 -8.09
C GLN A 23 -25.07 -1.71 -9.34
N ARG A 24 -24.69 -2.92 -9.72
CA ARG A 24 -23.98 -3.15 -10.97
C ARG A 24 -24.92 -2.70 -12.09
N THR A 25 -24.63 -1.57 -12.69
CA THR A 25 -25.32 -1.15 -13.90
C THR A 25 -25.00 -2.19 -14.97
N VAL A 26 -25.95 -3.07 -15.21
CA VAL A 26 -25.85 -4.06 -16.29
C VAL A 26 -25.77 -3.29 -17.59
N SER A 27 -24.70 -3.50 -18.34
CA SER A 27 -24.56 -2.89 -19.66
C SER A 27 -25.75 -3.30 -20.54
N ARG A 28 -26.41 -2.33 -21.16
CA ARG A 28 -27.55 -2.62 -22.07
C ARG A 28 -27.14 -3.40 -23.31
N ASN A 29 -25.86 -3.28 -23.68
CA ASN A 29 -25.24 -4.04 -24.75
C ASN A 29 -24.03 -4.78 -24.16
N PRO A 30 -24.17 -6.04 -23.75
CA PRO A 30 -23.07 -6.81 -23.21
C PRO A 30 -22.00 -7.05 -24.27
N ASP A 31 -20.74 -6.94 -23.91
CA ASP A 31 -19.64 -7.22 -24.81
C ASP A 31 -19.51 -8.74 -25.04
N ILE A 32 -19.40 -9.15 -26.31
CA ILE A 32 -19.01 -10.53 -26.68
C ILE A 32 -17.48 -10.66 -26.53
N VAL A 33 -16.77 -9.66 -27.07
CA VAL A 33 -15.32 -9.50 -26.95
C VAL A 33 -15.08 -8.06 -26.51
N ARG A 34 -13.99 -7.80 -25.82
CA ARG A 34 -13.65 -6.46 -25.32
C ARG A 34 -13.74 -5.41 -26.44
N GLY A 35 -14.70 -4.50 -26.32
CA GLY A 35 -14.97 -3.44 -27.28
C GLY A 35 -15.96 -3.79 -28.38
N ILE A 36 -16.46 -5.05 -28.46
CA ILE A 36 -17.47 -5.47 -29.45
C ILE A 36 -18.72 -5.90 -28.70
N GLY A 37 -19.77 -5.09 -28.78
CA GLY A 37 -21.07 -5.40 -28.19
C GLY A 37 -21.84 -6.46 -28.95
N LYS A 38 -22.68 -7.21 -28.21
CA LYS A 38 -23.53 -8.28 -28.78
C LYS A 38 -24.49 -7.80 -29.87
N TYR A 39 -25.00 -6.58 -29.73
CA TYR A 39 -25.99 -6.00 -30.62
C TYR A 39 -25.37 -4.88 -31.46
N SER A 40 -25.72 -4.85 -32.76
CA SER A 40 -25.33 -3.77 -33.66
C SER A 40 -25.96 -2.43 -33.24
N ARG A 41 -25.48 -1.33 -33.83
CA ARG A 41 -26.02 0.01 -33.56
C ARG A 41 -27.51 0.09 -33.90
N SER A 42 -27.92 -0.51 -35.02
CA SER A 42 -29.30 -0.54 -35.46
C SER A 42 -30.19 -1.34 -34.48
N GLU A 43 -29.77 -2.53 -34.09
CA GLU A 43 -30.50 -3.34 -33.10
C GLU A 43 -30.62 -2.64 -31.75
N MET A 44 -29.57 -1.97 -31.28
CA MET A 44 -29.62 -1.18 -30.05
C MET A 44 -30.57 0.00 -30.14
N TYR A 45 -30.67 0.63 -31.33
CA TYR A 45 -31.65 1.68 -31.57
C TYR A 45 -33.07 1.16 -31.38
N HIS A 46 -33.42 0.00 -32.00
CA HIS A 46 -34.72 -0.65 -31.85
C HIS A 46 -34.96 -1.15 -30.38
N LYS A 47 -34.00 -1.82 -29.78
CA LYS A 47 -34.14 -2.31 -28.40
C LYS A 47 -34.35 -1.19 -27.38
N ARG A 48 -33.80 -0.01 -27.60
CA ARG A 48 -33.99 1.16 -26.75
C ARG A 48 -35.28 1.94 -27.10
N GLY A 49 -35.98 1.58 -28.14
CA GLY A 49 -37.19 2.30 -28.56
C GLY A 49 -36.95 3.78 -28.87
N LEU A 50 -35.78 4.15 -29.41
CA LEU A 50 -35.36 5.54 -29.56
C LEU A 50 -36.28 6.30 -30.55
N TRP A 51 -36.78 5.66 -31.56
CA TRP A 51 -37.72 6.26 -32.49
C TRP A 51 -39.09 6.59 -31.85
N ALA A 52 -39.56 5.74 -30.94
CA ALA A 52 -40.77 5.99 -30.14
C ALA A 52 -40.56 7.18 -29.19
N ILE A 53 -39.42 7.26 -28.55
CA ILE A 53 -39.03 8.39 -27.68
C ILE A 53 -38.96 9.68 -28.51
N LYS A 54 -38.38 9.61 -29.69
CA LYS A 54 -38.30 10.76 -30.62
C LYS A 54 -39.69 11.21 -31.08
N ALA A 55 -40.57 10.27 -31.43
CA ALA A 55 -41.94 10.59 -31.82
C ALA A 55 -42.73 11.24 -30.68
N LYS A 56 -42.60 10.70 -29.46
CA LYS A 56 -43.24 11.26 -28.26
C LYS A 56 -42.82 12.70 -27.96
N ASN A 57 -41.60 13.08 -28.30
CA ASN A 57 -41.01 14.40 -28.04
C ASN A 57 -41.04 15.31 -29.31
N GLY A 58 -42.01 15.18 -30.15
CA GLY A 58 -42.17 16.08 -31.33
C GLY A 58 -41.04 15.98 -32.35
N GLY A 59 -40.44 14.80 -32.54
CA GLY A 59 -39.40 14.58 -33.54
C GLY A 59 -37.97 14.88 -33.06
N VAL A 60 -37.80 15.33 -31.84
CA VAL A 60 -36.49 15.69 -31.27
C VAL A 60 -36.15 14.79 -30.07
N PHE A 61 -34.89 14.39 -29.92
CA PHE A 61 -34.47 13.72 -28.70
C PHE A 61 -34.41 14.70 -27.52
N PRO A 62 -34.86 14.32 -26.33
CA PRO A 62 -34.71 15.15 -25.14
C PRO A 62 -33.21 15.43 -24.89
N ARG A 63 -32.86 16.71 -24.91
CA ARG A 63 -31.51 17.15 -24.50
C ARG A 63 -31.48 17.25 -22.98
N HIS A 64 -30.54 16.57 -22.37
CA HIS A 64 -30.22 16.83 -20.98
C HIS A 64 -29.42 18.14 -20.93
N ASP A 65 -29.81 19.05 -20.08
CA ASP A 65 -29.02 20.25 -19.85
C ASP A 65 -27.61 19.84 -19.48
N ALA A 66 -26.65 20.39 -20.21
CA ALA A 66 -25.26 20.17 -19.90
C ALA A 66 -25.02 20.69 -18.49
N LYS A 67 -24.54 19.84 -17.60
CA LYS A 67 -24.10 20.31 -16.29
C LYS A 67 -23.17 21.47 -16.51
N THR A 68 -23.57 22.67 -16.05
CA THR A 68 -22.76 23.87 -16.11
C THR A 68 -21.40 23.52 -15.50
N LYS A 69 -20.39 23.41 -16.35
CA LYS A 69 -19.02 23.36 -15.88
C LYS A 69 -18.80 24.70 -15.21
N VAL A 70 -18.65 24.67 -13.90
CA VAL A 70 -18.09 25.81 -13.18
C VAL A 70 -16.72 26.04 -13.79
N GLU A 71 -16.61 27.02 -14.68
CA GLU A 71 -15.35 27.42 -15.24
C GLU A 71 -14.48 27.87 -14.05
N ALA A 72 -13.40 27.13 -13.81
CA ALA A 72 -12.38 27.59 -12.88
C ALA A 72 -11.96 29.01 -13.35
N PRO A 73 -11.82 29.97 -12.43
CA PRO A 73 -11.42 31.32 -12.79
C PRO A 73 -10.18 31.26 -13.68
N VAL A 74 -10.28 31.79 -14.89
CA VAL A 74 -9.16 31.82 -15.81
C VAL A 74 -8.11 32.73 -15.19
N GLU A 75 -7.06 32.15 -14.63
CA GLU A 75 -5.91 32.90 -14.15
C GLU A 75 -5.34 33.68 -15.35
N LYS A 76 -5.47 34.99 -15.33
CA LYS A 76 -4.88 35.84 -16.35
C LYS A 76 -3.38 35.57 -16.40
N PRO A 77 -2.79 35.35 -17.59
CA PRO A 77 -1.36 35.14 -17.70
C PRO A 77 -0.60 36.32 -17.06
N ALA A 78 0.49 36.01 -16.42
CA ALA A 78 1.35 37.02 -15.80
C ALA A 78 1.74 38.07 -16.84
N LYS A 79 1.64 39.36 -16.47
CA LYS A 79 1.98 40.49 -17.37
C LYS A 79 3.42 40.47 -17.87
N PHE A 80 4.31 39.88 -17.08
CA PHE A 80 5.72 39.72 -17.40
C PHE A 80 6.12 38.26 -17.35
N TYR A 81 6.90 37.82 -18.34
CA TYR A 81 7.44 36.47 -18.37
C TYR A 81 8.44 36.31 -17.20
N PRO A 82 8.38 35.30 -16.37
CA PRO A 82 9.32 35.09 -15.29
C PRO A 82 10.71 34.80 -15.84
N ALA A 83 11.76 35.30 -15.17
CA ALA A 83 13.14 35.09 -15.60
C ALA A 83 13.58 33.60 -15.57
N GLU A 84 12.95 32.81 -14.74
CA GLU A 84 13.18 31.37 -14.66
C GLU A 84 11.88 30.60 -14.90
N ASP A 85 11.94 29.56 -15.74
CA ASP A 85 10.81 28.67 -15.97
C ASP A 85 10.54 27.80 -14.74
N VAL A 86 9.36 27.97 -14.14
CA VAL A 86 8.90 27.09 -13.08
C VAL A 86 8.40 25.78 -13.70
N LYS A 87 9.17 24.73 -13.58
CA LYS A 87 8.76 23.39 -14.05
C LYS A 87 7.53 22.90 -13.27
N LYS A 88 6.40 22.77 -13.96
CA LYS A 88 5.21 22.17 -13.36
C LYS A 88 5.39 20.66 -13.28
N PRO A 89 5.13 20.01 -12.14
CA PRO A 89 5.21 18.57 -12.06
C PRO A 89 4.15 17.92 -12.96
N LEU A 90 4.51 16.83 -13.62
CA LEU A 90 3.58 16.06 -14.43
C LEU A 90 2.40 15.59 -13.58
N ALA A 91 1.18 15.80 -14.06
CA ALA A 91 -0.02 15.32 -13.39
C ALA A 91 -0.05 13.79 -13.42
N ASN A 92 0.21 13.15 -12.30
CA ASN A 92 0.10 11.70 -12.19
C ASN A 92 -1.38 11.32 -12.00
N ARG A 93 -2.06 10.95 -13.10
CA ARG A 93 -3.46 10.52 -13.10
C ARG A 93 -3.64 9.11 -12.51
N ARG A 94 -2.56 8.33 -12.43
CA ARG A 94 -2.62 6.95 -11.97
C ARG A 94 -2.31 6.90 -10.48
N LYS A 95 -3.33 6.62 -9.67
CA LYS A 95 -3.15 6.30 -8.25
C LYS A 95 -2.74 4.83 -8.14
N PRO A 96 -1.53 4.50 -7.70
CA PRO A 96 -1.12 3.12 -7.48
C PRO A 96 -2.00 2.52 -6.38
N LYS A 97 -2.52 1.32 -6.64
CA LYS A 97 -3.23 0.55 -5.61
C LYS A 97 -2.19 -0.27 -4.83
N PRO A 98 -2.32 -0.38 -3.50
CA PRO A 98 -1.44 -1.25 -2.72
C PRO A 98 -1.59 -2.70 -3.19
N THR A 99 -0.49 -3.44 -3.17
CA THR A 99 -0.47 -4.86 -3.53
C THR A 99 -1.34 -5.65 -2.56
N LYS A 100 -2.19 -6.53 -3.06
CA LYS A 100 -2.98 -7.43 -2.23
C LYS A 100 -2.06 -8.36 -1.45
N LEU A 101 -2.23 -8.43 -0.13
CA LEU A 101 -1.45 -9.33 0.72
C LEU A 101 -1.81 -10.79 0.44
N ARG A 102 -0.80 -11.67 0.34
CA ARG A 102 -1.00 -13.12 0.22
C ARG A 102 -1.68 -13.66 1.48
N SER A 103 -2.59 -14.62 1.33
CA SER A 103 -3.32 -15.22 2.46
C SER A 103 -2.41 -15.98 3.45
N SER A 104 -1.27 -16.46 2.98
CA SER A 104 -0.25 -17.12 3.82
C SER A 104 0.53 -16.14 4.70
N ILE A 105 0.48 -14.84 4.44
CA ILE A 105 1.20 -13.82 5.20
C ILE A 105 0.20 -13.11 6.12
N THR A 106 0.22 -13.50 7.38
CA THR A 106 -0.56 -12.88 8.46
C THR A 106 0.38 -12.21 9.46
N PRO A 107 -0.05 -11.18 10.20
CA PRO A 107 0.76 -10.59 11.25
C PRO A 107 1.34 -11.66 12.19
N GLY A 108 2.63 -11.56 12.50
CA GLY A 108 3.36 -12.56 13.26
C GLY A 108 3.98 -13.70 12.44
N THR A 109 3.62 -13.89 11.18
CA THR A 109 4.21 -14.95 10.33
C THR A 109 5.72 -14.73 10.13
N VAL A 110 6.49 -15.80 10.28
CA VAL A 110 7.92 -15.77 9.93
C VAL A 110 8.08 -15.82 8.42
N LEU A 111 8.88 -14.90 7.88
CA LEU A 111 9.16 -14.79 6.45
C LEU A 111 10.64 -15.07 6.17
N ILE A 112 10.93 -15.67 5.03
CA ILE A 112 12.30 -15.85 4.52
C ILE A 112 12.54 -14.77 3.45
N ILE A 113 13.58 -13.96 3.62
CA ILE A 113 13.96 -12.95 2.64
C ILE A 113 14.79 -13.59 1.53
N LEU A 114 14.40 -13.40 0.28
CA LEU A 114 15.06 -14.02 -0.88
C LEU A 114 16.14 -13.14 -1.51
N ALA A 115 16.07 -11.82 -1.35
CA ALA A 115 16.93 -10.90 -2.05
C ALA A 115 17.50 -9.80 -1.15
N GLY A 116 18.60 -9.19 -1.60
CA GLY A 116 19.27 -8.08 -0.95
C GLY A 116 20.25 -8.50 0.16
N ARG A 117 20.68 -7.52 0.95
CA ARG A 117 21.72 -7.71 1.99
C ARG A 117 21.37 -8.82 2.99
N PHE A 118 20.09 -9.01 3.27
CA PHE A 118 19.59 -9.96 4.26
C PHE A 118 19.00 -11.23 3.63
N LYS A 119 19.41 -11.57 2.42
CA LYS A 119 18.96 -12.80 1.74
C LYS A 119 19.17 -14.04 2.61
N GLY A 120 18.18 -14.91 2.64
CA GLY A 120 18.18 -16.16 3.40
C GLY A 120 17.90 -15.98 4.89
N LYS A 121 17.74 -14.77 5.42
CA LYS A 121 17.41 -14.57 6.82
C LYS A 121 15.91 -14.67 7.07
N ARG A 122 15.54 -15.22 8.23
CA ARG A 122 14.18 -15.36 8.69
C ARG A 122 13.80 -14.12 9.49
N VAL A 123 12.65 -13.54 9.22
CA VAL A 123 12.18 -12.31 9.85
C VAL A 123 10.71 -12.43 10.23
N VAL A 124 10.27 -11.66 11.19
CA VAL A 124 8.87 -11.62 11.64
C VAL A 124 8.12 -10.51 10.89
N PHE A 125 6.99 -10.85 10.31
CA PHE A 125 6.10 -9.90 9.66
C PHE A 125 5.25 -9.18 10.70
N LEU A 126 5.24 -7.84 10.66
CA LEU A 126 4.49 -7.00 11.58
C LEU A 126 3.19 -6.48 10.96
N LYS A 127 3.30 -5.65 9.92
CA LYS A 127 2.13 -5.09 9.20
C LYS A 127 2.44 -4.78 7.74
N GLN A 128 1.40 -4.66 6.92
CA GLN A 128 1.51 -4.10 5.58
C GLN A 128 1.39 -2.58 5.65
N LEU A 129 2.26 -1.88 4.93
CA LEU A 129 2.25 -0.43 4.83
C LEU A 129 1.33 0.06 3.69
N SER A 130 1.00 1.34 3.71
CA SER A 130 0.16 1.99 2.69
C SER A 130 0.74 1.89 1.27
N SER A 131 2.05 1.81 1.14
CA SER A 131 2.77 1.55 -0.12
C SER A 131 2.61 0.12 -0.65
N GLY A 132 2.04 -0.80 0.13
CA GLY A 132 1.96 -2.23 -0.18
C GLY A 132 3.20 -3.02 0.23
N LEU A 133 4.24 -2.37 0.75
CA LEU A 133 5.43 -3.01 1.28
C LEU A 133 5.14 -3.64 2.65
N LEU A 134 5.89 -4.68 2.98
CA LEU A 134 5.80 -5.36 4.26
C LEU A 134 6.76 -4.74 5.27
N LEU A 135 6.26 -4.42 6.46
CA LEU A 135 7.09 -4.06 7.60
C LEU A 135 7.54 -5.33 8.30
N VAL A 136 8.83 -5.54 8.39
CA VAL A 136 9.43 -6.73 8.98
C VAL A 136 10.55 -6.33 9.96
N THR A 137 10.76 -7.17 10.95
CA THR A 137 11.96 -7.16 11.80
C THR A 137 12.41 -8.59 11.98
N GLY A 138 13.70 -8.82 11.88
CA GLY A 138 14.22 -10.04 12.45
C GLY A 138 14.88 -9.57 13.72
N PRO A 139 14.41 -9.86 14.95
CA PRO A 139 14.96 -9.18 16.10
C PRO A 139 16.47 -8.96 15.96
N PHE A 140 16.89 -7.70 15.94
CA PHE A 140 18.26 -7.34 15.52
C PHE A 140 19.32 -8.10 16.33
N LYS A 141 19.00 -8.34 17.59
CA LYS A 141 19.86 -9.09 18.52
C LYS A 141 20.03 -10.57 18.12
N ILE A 142 19.05 -11.17 17.41
CA ILE A 142 19.06 -12.59 17.03
C ILE A 142 19.75 -12.78 15.68
N ASN A 143 19.32 -12.05 14.66
CA ASN A 143 19.80 -12.27 13.28
C ASN A 143 20.37 -11.02 12.60
N GLY A 144 20.45 -9.89 13.28
CA GLY A 144 21.01 -8.65 12.75
C GLY A 144 20.16 -7.97 11.67
N VAL A 145 18.88 -8.33 11.52
CA VAL A 145 17.98 -7.65 10.59
C VAL A 145 17.22 -6.56 11.34
N PRO A 146 17.44 -5.28 10.99
CA PRO A 146 16.70 -4.17 11.60
C PRO A 146 15.26 -4.11 11.08
N LEU A 147 14.47 -3.27 11.74
CA LEU A 147 13.15 -2.88 11.25
C LEU A 147 13.29 -2.26 9.86
N ARG A 148 12.62 -2.85 8.86
CA ARG A 148 12.71 -2.39 7.49
C ARG A 148 11.49 -2.76 6.66
N ARG A 149 11.40 -2.13 5.49
CA ARG A 149 10.39 -2.43 4.48
C ARG A 149 10.94 -3.44 3.47
N VAL A 150 10.13 -4.45 3.15
CA VAL A 150 10.47 -5.49 2.17
C VAL A 150 9.30 -5.66 1.20
N ASN A 151 9.60 -5.89 -0.07
CA ASN A 151 8.57 -6.20 -1.06
C ASN A 151 8.08 -7.64 -0.89
N GLN A 152 6.77 -7.83 -0.95
CA GLN A 152 6.13 -9.15 -0.87
C GLN A 152 6.64 -10.15 -1.91
N ALA A 153 7.06 -9.68 -3.10
CA ALA A 153 7.61 -10.55 -4.14
C ALA A 153 8.93 -11.22 -3.75
N TYR A 154 9.66 -10.67 -2.78
CA TYR A 154 10.96 -11.16 -2.34
C TYR A 154 10.92 -11.89 -1.01
N VAL A 155 9.77 -12.42 -0.63
CA VAL A 155 9.62 -13.19 0.62
C VAL A 155 8.85 -14.49 0.41
N ILE A 156 9.22 -15.51 1.17
CA ILE A 156 8.44 -16.73 1.34
C ILE A 156 7.81 -16.68 2.73
N GLY A 157 6.49 -16.91 2.81
CA GLY A 157 5.78 -17.09 4.08
C GLY A 157 5.96 -18.51 4.58
N THR A 158 6.28 -18.65 5.86
CA THR A 158 6.36 -19.98 6.52
C THR A 158 5.09 -20.25 7.33
N SER A 159 4.88 -21.47 7.74
CA SER A 159 3.79 -21.86 8.66
C SER A 159 4.01 -21.39 10.10
N THR A 160 5.26 -21.05 10.45
CA THR A 160 5.65 -20.62 11.80
C THR A 160 5.14 -19.21 12.10
N LYS A 161 4.55 -19.02 13.27
CA LYS A 161 4.06 -17.72 13.75
C LYS A 161 4.65 -17.34 15.10
N VAL A 162 4.86 -16.06 15.28
CA VAL A 162 5.29 -15.43 16.53
C VAL A 162 4.16 -14.55 17.04
N ASP A 163 3.90 -14.58 18.34
CA ASP A 163 2.93 -13.66 18.93
C ASP A 163 3.50 -12.24 18.98
N ILE A 164 2.73 -11.30 18.39
CA ILE A 164 3.08 -9.88 18.28
C ILE A 164 2.12 -8.99 19.07
N SER A 165 1.23 -9.55 19.90
CA SER A 165 0.18 -8.80 20.63
C SER A 165 0.75 -7.69 21.51
N GLY A 166 1.95 -7.88 22.06
CA GLY A 166 2.64 -6.91 22.91
C GLY A 166 3.47 -5.85 22.17
N VAL A 167 3.41 -5.79 20.84
CA VAL A 167 4.27 -4.90 20.04
C VAL A 167 3.47 -3.71 19.51
N ASN A 168 3.85 -2.49 19.91
CA ASN A 168 3.27 -1.29 19.34
C ASN A 168 3.93 -0.95 17.99
N ILE A 169 3.16 -1.07 16.91
CA ILE A 169 3.60 -0.87 15.53
C ILE A 169 2.97 0.36 14.86
N GLU A 170 2.18 1.16 15.57
CA GLU A 170 1.44 2.29 14.98
C GLU A 170 2.36 3.36 14.41
N LYS A 171 3.45 3.69 15.09
CA LYS A 171 4.43 4.72 14.71
C LYS A 171 5.09 4.49 13.34
N PHE A 172 5.17 3.24 12.88
CA PHE A 172 6.00 2.85 11.74
C PHE A 172 5.23 2.88 10.42
N ASP A 173 5.16 4.05 9.80
CA ASP A 173 4.57 4.28 8.50
C ASP A 173 5.62 4.48 7.41
N ASP A 174 5.18 4.61 6.15
CA ASP A 174 6.09 4.87 5.02
C ASP A 174 6.90 6.14 5.19
N LYS A 175 6.35 7.16 5.87
CA LYS A 175 7.05 8.42 6.17
C LYS A 175 8.24 8.21 7.12
N TYR A 176 8.11 7.32 8.10
CA TYR A 176 9.20 6.99 9.04
C TYR A 176 10.45 6.46 8.33
N PHE A 177 10.26 5.72 7.23
CA PHE A 177 11.35 5.18 6.43
C PHE A 177 11.76 6.09 5.26
N GLY A 178 11.10 7.23 5.10
CA GLY A 178 11.44 8.23 4.09
C GLY A 178 12.86 8.78 4.31
N LYS A 179 13.55 9.09 3.23
CA LYS A 179 14.78 9.90 3.31
C LYS A 179 14.39 11.35 3.55
N VAL A 180 14.99 11.98 4.53
CA VAL A 180 14.90 13.43 4.68
C VAL A 180 15.64 14.03 3.50
N ALA A 181 14.91 14.77 2.66
CA ALA A 181 15.53 15.48 1.55
C ALA A 181 16.41 16.62 2.12
N GLU A 182 17.70 16.42 2.14
CA GLU A 182 18.64 17.51 2.40
C GLU A 182 18.64 18.41 1.16
N LYS A 183 18.47 19.71 1.38
CA LYS A 183 18.68 20.68 0.31
C LYS A 183 20.16 20.56 -0.11
N LYS A 184 20.39 20.01 -1.29
CA LYS A 184 21.72 20.05 -1.89
C LYS A 184 22.02 21.53 -2.11
N ASN A 185 22.93 22.11 -1.34
CA ASN A 185 23.48 23.39 -1.65
C ASN A 185 24.07 23.30 -3.06
N LYS A 186 23.69 24.21 -3.94
CA LYS A 186 24.31 24.30 -5.28
C LYS A 186 25.81 24.53 -5.03
N LYS A 187 26.63 23.52 -5.33
CA LYS A 187 28.08 23.61 -5.22
C LYS A 187 28.55 24.70 -6.20
N GLY A 188 29.28 25.69 -5.73
CA GLY A 188 29.97 26.63 -6.59
C GLY A 188 31.12 25.93 -7.35
N GLU A 189 31.59 26.53 -8.45
CA GLU A 189 32.63 25.93 -9.29
C GLU A 189 33.92 25.57 -8.53
N GLY A 190 34.23 26.25 -7.41
CA GLY A 190 35.40 25.97 -6.57
C GLY A 190 35.30 24.71 -5.71
N GLU A 191 34.08 24.23 -5.40
CA GLU A 191 33.86 23.03 -4.57
C GLU A 191 33.83 21.72 -5.37
N PHE A 192 33.98 21.79 -6.70
CA PHE A 192 33.90 20.62 -7.56
C PHE A 192 35.06 19.64 -7.38
N PHE A 193 36.19 20.15 -6.92
CA PHE A 193 37.41 19.36 -6.69
C PHE A 193 37.60 18.89 -5.25
N GLU A 194 36.80 19.35 -4.30
CA GLU A 194 36.75 18.75 -2.98
C GLU A 194 35.93 17.46 -3.05
N ALA A 195 36.65 16.32 -2.99
CA ALA A 195 36.02 15.03 -2.89
C ALA A 195 35.03 15.05 -1.72
N ASP A 196 33.74 14.83 -2.01
CA ASP A 196 32.69 14.65 -1.00
C ASP A 196 33.14 13.58 0.00
N LYS A 197 33.78 13.98 1.08
CA LYS A 197 33.80 13.17 2.28
C LYS A 197 32.36 13.13 2.78
N GLU A 198 31.56 12.25 2.16
CA GLU A 198 30.26 11.88 2.75
C GLU A 198 30.57 11.37 4.14
N GLU A 199 30.45 12.24 5.12
CA GLU A 199 30.38 11.81 6.50
C GLU A 199 29.25 10.80 6.57
N LYS A 200 29.60 9.54 6.79
CA LYS A 200 28.63 8.45 6.95
C LYS A 200 27.79 8.81 8.16
N LYS A 201 26.71 9.55 7.93
CA LYS A 201 25.77 9.92 8.98
C LYS A 201 25.30 8.64 9.65
N GLY A 202 25.62 8.48 10.92
CA GLY A 202 25.21 7.34 11.73
C GLY A 202 23.69 7.25 11.75
N ILE A 203 23.17 6.06 12.03
CA ILE A 203 21.71 5.85 12.19
C ILE A 203 21.23 6.73 13.35
N PRO A 204 20.15 7.52 13.19
CA PRO A 204 19.57 8.35 14.25
C PRO A 204 19.33 7.55 15.53
N GLN A 205 19.59 8.16 16.67
CA GLN A 205 19.44 7.50 17.98
C GLN A 205 18.01 7.02 18.22
N GLU A 206 17.01 7.83 17.82
CA GLU A 206 15.59 7.47 17.89
C GLU A 206 15.29 6.12 17.22
N LYS A 207 15.83 5.89 16.01
CA LYS A 207 15.63 4.62 15.30
C LYS A 207 16.27 3.42 16.00
N LYS A 208 17.35 3.64 16.74
CA LYS A 208 17.98 2.57 17.55
C LYS A 208 17.14 2.24 18.79
N GLU A 209 16.53 3.23 19.40
CA GLU A 209 15.66 3.06 20.57
C GLU A 209 14.33 2.38 20.18
N ASP A 210 13.73 2.81 19.09
CA ASP A 210 12.54 2.18 18.51
C ASP A 210 12.78 0.68 18.21
N GLN A 211 13.93 0.36 17.63
CA GLN A 211 14.34 -1.03 17.38
C GLN A 211 14.46 -1.83 18.67
N LYS A 212 15.09 -1.27 19.70
CA LYS A 212 15.25 -1.94 21.01
C LYS A 212 13.89 -2.20 21.67
N THR A 213 12.97 -1.23 21.59
CA THR A 213 11.63 -1.35 22.18
C THR A 213 10.84 -2.49 21.54
N ILE A 214 10.83 -2.56 20.20
CA ILE A 214 10.13 -3.62 19.47
C ILE A 214 10.78 -4.97 19.72
N ASP A 215 12.10 -5.04 19.63
CA ASP A 215 12.83 -6.29 19.83
C ASP A 215 12.66 -6.84 21.25
N ALA A 216 12.58 -5.99 22.26
CA ALA A 216 12.38 -6.43 23.64
C ALA A 216 11.05 -7.18 23.84
N ALA A 217 9.97 -6.68 23.21
CA ALA A 217 8.67 -7.35 23.24
C ALA A 217 8.70 -8.67 22.46
N LEU A 218 9.26 -8.65 21.24
CA LEU A 218 9.35 -9.85 20.39
C LEU A 218 10.25 -10.94 20.98
N ILE A 219 11.36 -10.59 21.59
CA ILE A 219 12.30 -11.55 22.18
C ILE A 219 11.60 -12.33 23.30
N LYS A 220 10.78 -11.68 24.13
CA LYS A 220 10.01 -12.36 25.16
C LYS A 220 9.08 -13.43 24.57
N SER A 221 8.36 -13.12 23.52
CA SER A 221 7.48 -14.08 22.83
C SER A 221 8.27 -15.19 22.13
N ILE A 222 9.45 -14.90 21.60
CA ILE A 222 10.32 -15.88 20.93
C ILE A 222 10.96 -16.84 21.94
N GLU A 223 11.39 -16.35 23.10
CA GLU A 223 12.02 -17.15 24.14
C GLU A 223 11.00 -18.06 24.86
N ALA A 224 9.72 -17.74 24.81
CA ALA A 224 8.65 -18.60 25.33
C ALA A 224 8.46 -19.89 24.52
N VAL A 225 8.91 -19.92 23.26
CA VAL A 225 8.80 -21.09 22.38
C VAL A 225 10.17 -21.74 22.20
N ALA A 226 10.27 -23.02 22.57
CA ALA A 226 11.51 -23.77 22.42
C ALA A 226 12.01 -23.75 20.96
N GLU A 227 13.31 -23.63 20.79
CA GLU A 227 14.03 -23.66 19.48
C GLU A 227 13.71 -22.52 18.50
N LEU A 228 12.67 -21.69 18.73
CA LEU A 228 12.30 -20.61 17.82
C LEU A 228 13.42 -19.58 17.63
N LYS A 229 14.20 -19.33 18.67
CA LYS A 229 15.37 -18.43 18.64
C LYS A 229 16.46 -18.95 17.71
N THR A 230 16.78 -20.25 17.77
CA THR A 230 17.75 -20.91 16.90
C THR A 230 17.24 -20.95 15.46
N TYR A 231 15.95 -21.21 15.25
CA TYR A 231 15.28 -21.19 13.97
C TYR A 231 15.38 -19.80 13.28
N LEU A 232 15.11 -18.74 14.01
CA LEU A 232 15.23 -17.37 13.49
C LEU A 232 16.67 -16.95 13.21
N GLY A 233 17.63 -17.46 14.00
CA GLY A 233 19.06 -17.23 13.78
C GLY A 233 19.61 -17.97 12.57
N ALA A 234 19.03 -19.11 12.22
CA ALA A 234 19.49 -19.94 11.11
C ALA A 234 19.20 -19.29 9.76
N ARG A 235 20.12 -19.44 8.82
CA ARG A 235 20.01 -18.91 7.47
C ARG A 235 19.47 -19.97 6.52
N PHE A 236 18.44 -19.61 5.76
CA PHE A 236 17.93 -20.47 4.68
C PHE A 236 18.86 -20.41 3.46
N SER A 237 19.18 -21.56 2.91
CA SER A 237 19.89 -21.71 1.64
C SER A 237 19.43 -22.98 0.92
N LEU A 238 19.38 -22.91 -0.41
CA LEU A 238 19.10 -24.09 -1.24
C LEU A 238 20.41 -24.89 -1.42
N LYS A 239 20.32 -26.20 -1.26
CA LYS A 239 21.40 -27.14 -1.51
C LYS A 239 21.19 -27.81 -2.87
N GLN A 240 22.25 -28.36 -3.44
CA GLN A 240 22.17 -29.15 -4.68
C GLN A 240 21.17 -30.30 -4.50
N GLY A 241 20.31 -30.51 -5.49
CA GLY A 241 19.27 -31.55 -5.47
C GLY A 241 17.96 -31.14 -4.78
N MET A 242 17.91 -30.02 -4.06
CA MET A 242 16.66 -29.54 -3.49
C MET A 242 15.76 -28.94 -4.58
N LYS A 243 14.51 -29.33 -4.59
CA LYS A 243 13.46 -28.82 -5.51
C LYS A 243 12.62 -27.77 -4.79
N PRO A 244 12.76 -26.46 -5.11
CA PRO A 244 12.06 -25.39 -4.37
C PRO A 244 10.54 -25.50 -4.38
N HIS A 245 9.96 -26.07 -5.44
CA HIS A 245 8.52 -26.22 -5.60
C HIS A 245 7.91 -27.38 -4.78
N GLU A 246 8.74 -28.29 -4.30
CA GLU A 246 8.33 -29.41 -3.44
C GLU A 246 8.54 -29.10 -1.94
N LEU A 247 9.24 -27.99 -1.61
CA LEU A 247 9.53 -27.63 -0.23
C LEU A 247 8.28 -27.10 0.49
N VAL A 248 8.00 -27.65 1.65
CA VAL A 248 6.98 -27.15 2.57
C VAL A 248 7.65 -26.21 3.57
N PHE A 249 7.11 -24.99 3.70
CA PHE A 249 7.64 -23.94 4.56
C PHE A 249 6.74 -23.66 5.74
#